data_8d6f65ed9751497833ef5fbb05a558a0
#
_entry.id   8d6f65ed9751497833ef5fbb05a558a0
#
_cell.length_a   1.000
_cell.length_b   1.000
_cell.length_c   1.000
_cell.angle_alpha   90.00
_cell.angle_beta   90.00
_cell.angle_gamma   90.00
#
_symmetry.space_group_name_H-M   'P 1'
#
loop_
_entity.id
_entity.type
_entity.pdbx_description
1 polymer ?
#
loop_
_entity_poly.entity_id
_entity_poly.type
_entity_poly.pdbx_seq_one_letter_code
_entity_poly.pdbx_strand_id
1 'polypeptide(L)'
;MKGVELRAMDRQKYLQEIDRVIREGKFKDNWDSLSDFKVPEWYRNAKFGIFIHWGVYSVPAFRNEWYPRNMYIQGSPEYEHHIKTYGPHKEFGYKDFIPMFKAEKFDPEEWAQLFKDAGARYVVPVAEHHDGFQMYKSELSRFNAFEMGPKRDVLGELKKAVEKRD
;
A
#
# COMPACT_ATOMS: atom_id res chain seq x y z
N MET A 1 22.79 16.53 13.82
CA MET A 1 21.97 15.63 12.99
C MET A 1 22.38 15.88 11.56
N LYS A 2 23.10 14.94 10.93
CA LYS A 2 23.48 15.05 9.52
C LYS A 2 22.20 14.78 8.71
N GLY A 3 21.73 15.79 7.98
CA GLY A 3 20.63 15.62 7.03
C GLY A 3 21.01 14.56 6.00
N VAL A 4 20.16 13.55 5.85
CA VAL A 4 20.25 12.63 4.72
C VAL A 4 19.89 13.48 3.50
N GLU A 5 20.89 13.86 2.71
CA GLU A 5 20.65 14.37 1.36
C GLU A 5 19.86 13.28 0.63
N LEU A 6 18.59 13.56 0.37
CA LEU A 6 17.84 12.81 -0.62
C LEU A 6 18.66 12.92 -1.89
N ARG A 7 19.20 11.81 -2.39
CA ARG A 7 19.84 11.77 -3.71
C ARG A 7 18.88 12.48 -4.66
N ALA A 8 19.35 13.58 -5.24
CA ALA A 8 18.59 14.28 -6.25
C ALA A 8 18.25 13.25 -7.32
N MET A 9 16.98 12.83 -7.34
CA MET A 9 16.51 11.95 -8.41
C MET A 9 16.76 12.67 -9.72
N ASP A 10 17.43 12.01 -10.62
CA ASP A 10 17.54 12.50 -11.99
C ASP A 10 16.16 12.45 -12.65
N ARG A 11 15.33 13.45 -12.35
CA ARG A 11 13.98 13.60 -12.91
C ARG A 11 13.99 13.46 -14.42
N GLN A 12 15.04 13.97 -15.07
CA GLN A 12 15.15 13.95 -16.52
C GLN A 12 15.23 12.51 -17.03
N LYS A 13 15.99 11.66 -16.34
CA LYS A 13 16.09 10.24 -16.69
C LYS A 13 14.74 9.52 -16.57
N TYR A 14 14.01 9.75 -15.48
CA TYR A 14 12.69 9.15 -15.30
C TYR A 14 11.67 9.65 -16.33
N LEU A 15 11.66 10.94 -16.64
CA LEU A 15 10.78 11.49 -17.69
C LEU A 15 11.10 10.90 -19.05
N GLN A 16 12.38 10.79 -19.41
CA GLN A 16 12.79 10.15 -20.65
C GLN A 16 12.35 8.68 -20.74
N GLU A 17 12.46 7.92 -19.64
CA GLU A 17 12.00 6.55 -19.60
C GLU A 17 10.48 6.44 -19.73
N ILE A 18 9.73 7.31 -19.05
CA ILE A 18 8.27 7.40 -19.17
C ILE A 18 7.87 7.72 -20.61
N ASP A 19 8.49 8.73 -21.21
CA ASP A 19 8.22 9.12 -22.60
C ASP A 19 8.55 7.99 -23.58
N ARG A 20 9.64 7.25 -23.33
CA ARG A 20 9.99 6.06 -24.11
C ARG A 20 8.90 4.99 -24.01
N VAL A 21 8.48 4.64 -22.80
CA VAL A 21 7.46 3.61 -22.55
C VAL A 21 6.12 4.02 -23.19
N ILE A 22 5.72 5.30 -23.09
CA ILE A 22 4.50 5.81 -23.72
C ILE A 22 4.59 5.68 -25.24
N ARG A 23 5.72 6.07 -25.82
CA ARG A 23 5.92 6.02 -27.28
C ARG A 23 5.95 4.60 -27.83
N GLU A 24 6.65 3.68 -27.15
CA GLU A 24 6.85 2.30 -27.58
C GLU A 24 5.72 1.36 -27.11
N GLY A 25 4.93 1.80 -26.14
CA GLY A 25 3.84 1.02 -25.57
C GLY A 25 2.76 0.64 -26.57
N LYS A 26 2.15 -0.51 -26.35
CA LYS A 26 1.06 -1.05 -27.18
C LYS A 26 -0.16 -0.12 -27.22
N PHE A 27 -0.48 0.48 -26.08
CA PHE A 27 -1.65 1.33 -25.93
C PHE A 27 -1.27 2.81 -26.04
N LYS A 28 -2.17 3.60 -26.60
CA LYS A 28 -2.07 5.05 -26.72
C LYS A 28 -3.12 5.71 -25.82
N ASP A 29 -2.98 7.00 -25.57
CA ASP A 29 -3.79 7.82 -24.68
C ASP A 29 -5.14 8.23 -25.30
N ASN A 30 -5.79 7.30 -25.96
CA ASN A 30 -7.12 7.47 -26.55
C ASN A 30 -7.98 6.22 -26.33
N TRP A 31 -9.30 6.42 -26.33
CA TRP A 31 -10.26 5.33 -26.04
C TRP A 31 -10.25 4.23 -27.10
N ASP A 32 -9.99 4.54 -28.35
CA ASP A 32 -9.95 3.54 -29.42
C ASP A 32 -8.84 2.53 -29.13
N SER A 33 -7.64 3.02 -28.79
CA SER A 33 -6.52 2.15 -28.42
C SER A 33 -6.74 1.41 -27.10
N LEU A 34 -7.28 2.11 -26.08
CA LEU A 34 -7.55 1.48 -24.77
C LEU A 34 -8.65 0.42 -24.82
N SER A 35 -9.62 0.56 -25.72
CA SER A 35 -10.70 -0.42 -25.94
C SER A 35 -10.20 -1.77 -26.48
N ASP A 36 -8.99 -1.81 -27.03
CA ASP A 36 -8.32 -3.05 -27.45
C ASP A 36 -7.77 -3.86 -26.28
N PHE A 37 -7.78 -3.31 -25.05
CA PHE A 37 -7.33 -4.05 -23.87
C PHE A 37 -8.24 -5.26 -23.62
N LYS A 38 -7.61 -6.41 -23.48
CA LYS A 38 -8.30 -7.65 -23.11
C LYS A 38 -7.74 -8.16 -21.80
N VAL A 39 -8.65 -8.55 -20.91
CA VAL A 39 -8.28 -9.18 -19.64
C VAL A 39 -7.41 -10.40 -19.93
N PRO A 40 -6.23 -10.52 -19.34
CA PRO A 40 -5.34 -11.66 -19.54
C PRO A 40 -6.00 -12.99 -19.22
N GLU A 41 -5.72 -14.00 -20.01
CA GLU A 41 -6.32 -15.33 -19.84
C GLU A 41 -5.96 -15.94 -18.47
N TRP A 42 -4.73 -15.75 -18.01
CA TRP A 42 -4.31 -16.25 -16.70
C TRP A 42 -5.22 -15.71 -15.58
N TYR A 43 -5.57 -14.41 -15.62
CA TYR A 43 -6.45 -13.81 -14.63
C TYR A 43 -7.87 -14.36 -14.70
N ARG A 44 -8.39 -14.53 -15.91
CA ARG A 44 -9.70 -15.15 -16.14
C ARG A 44 -9.77 -16.59 -15.64
N ASN A 45 -8.66 -17.31 -15.74
CA ASN A 45 -8.56 -18.73 -15.33
C ASN A 45 -8.21 -18.89 -13.85
N ALA A 46 -7.61 -17.89 -13.21
CA ALA A 46 -7.21 -17.94 -11.81
C ALA A 46 -8.39 -18.10 -10.85
N LYS A 47 -9.56 -17.51 -11.16
CA LYS A 47 -10.84 -17.61 -10.43
C LYS A 47 -10.82 -17.09 -8.99
N PHE A 48 -9.82 -17.45 -8.18
CA PHE A 48 -9.75 -17.09 -6.77
C PHE A 48 -8.46 -16.38 -6.45
N GLY A 49 -8.58 -15.22 -5.84
CA GLY A 49 -7.48 -14.42 -5.32
C GLY A 49 -7.85 -13.78 -3.99
N ILE A 50 -6.85 -13.28 -3.29
CA ILE A 50 -7.00 -12.63 -1.98
C ILE A 50 -6.66 -11.16 -2.13
N PHE A 51 -7.58 -10.29 -1.73
CA PHE A 51 -7.39 -8.85 -1.66
C PHE A 51 -7.20 -8.44 -0.21
N ILE A 52 -6.10 -7.72 0.08
CA ILE A 52 -5.70 -7.38 1.45
C ILE A 52 -5.72 -5.88 1.64
N HIS A 53 -6.59 -5.39 2.56
CA HIS A 53 -6.53 -4.06 3.11
C HIS A 53 -5.88 -4.12 4.50
N TRP A 54 -4.61 -3.76 4.59
CA TRP A 54 -3.85 -3.74 5.83
C TRP A 54 -2.82 -2.62 5.79
N GLY A 55 -2.74 -1.84 6.85
CA GLY A 55 -1.87 -0.67 6.96
C GLY A 55 -2.03 0.02 8.31
N VAL A 56 -1.58 1.26 8.40
CA VAL A 56 -1.65 2.08 9.63
C VAL A 56 -3.09 2.22 10.13
N TYR A 57 -4.06 2.29 9.24
CA TYR A 57 -5.49 2.35 9.57
C TYR A 57 -6.02 1.09 10.30
N SER A 58 -5.25 0.01 10.31
CA SER A 58 -5.59 -1.19 11.08
C SER A 58 -5.25 -1.06 12.58
N VAL A 59 -4.46 -0.05 12.97
CA VAL A 59 -4.08 0.18 14.37
C VAL A 59 -5.28 0.58 15.23
N PRO A 60 -6.10 1.59 14.86
CA PRO A 60 -7.30 1.91 15.62
C PRO A 60 -8.36 0.81 15.57
N ALA A 61 -8.31 -0.09 14.59
CA ALA A 61 -9.22 -1.22 14.43
C ALA A 61 -10.71 -0.83 14.55
N PHE A 62 -11.07 0.34 14.04
CA PHE A 62 -12.42 0.86 14.12
C PHE A 62 -13.01 1.09 12.72
N ARG A 63 -14.11 0.43 12.45
CA ARG A 63 -14.87 0.42 11.19
C ARG A 63 -14.09 -0.15 10.02
N ASN A 64 -13.40 0.71 9.23
CA ASN A 64 -12.74 0.27 8.00
C ASN A 64 -11.52 1.13 7.63
N GLU A 65 -10.98 0.88 6.46
CA GLU A 65 -9.78 1.51 5.91
C GLU A 65 -9.93 3.03 5.61
N TRP A 66 -11.16 3.56 5.67
CA TRP A 66 -11.43 5.00 5.52
C TRP A 66 -11.26 5.79 6.81
N TYR A 67 -10.89 5.12 7.91
CA TYR A 67 -10.65 5.75 9.20
C TYR A 67 -9.76 7.00 9.11
N PRO A 68 -8.60 7.00 8.39
CA PRO A 68 -7.70 8.17 8.33
C PRO A 68 -8.35 9.43 7.76
N ARG A 69 -9.34 9.28 6.91
CA ARG A 69 -10.16 10.41 6.42
C ARG A 69 -11.30 10.73 7.37
N ASN A 70 -12.05 9.71 7.74
CA ASN A 70 -13.31 9.90 8.47
C ASN A 70 -13.10 10.42 9.89
N MET A 71 -11.97 10.08 10.53
CA MET A 71 -11.64 10.59 11.85
C MET A 71 -11.56 12.13 11.93
N TYR A 72 -11.39 12.81 10.81
CA TYR A 72 -11.37 14.28 10.73
C TYR A 72 -12.70 14.90 10.31
N ILE A 73 -13.72 14.08 10.02
CA ILE A 73 -15.06 14.58 9.64
C ILE A 73 -15.91 14.69 10.90
N GLN A 74 -16.11 15.90 11.37
CA GLN A 74 -16.93 16.19 12.55
C GLN A 74 -18.33 15.55 12.42
N GLY A 75 -18.76 14.85 13.46
CA GLY A 75 -20.05 14.14 13.49
C GLY A 75 -20.03 12.75 12.85
N SER A 76 -18.89 12.31 12.28
CA SER A 76 -18.75 10.91 11.86
C SER A 76 -18.53 10.00 13.09
N PRO A 77 -18.91 8.72 13.02
CA PRO A 77 -18.61 7.78 14.09
C PRO A 77 -17.10 7.62 14.36
N GLU A 78 -16.26 7.73 13.33
CA GLU A 78 -14.81 7.66 13.44
C GLU A 78 -14.24 8.90 14.18
N TYR A 79 -14.81 10.09 13.94
CA TYR A 79 -14.44 11.30 14.66
C TYR A 79 -14.78 11.18 16.14
N GLU A 80 -16.01 10.78 16.48
CA GLU A 80 -16.45 10.62 17.86
C GLU A 80 -15.64 9.55 18.60
N HIS A 81 -15.38 8.42 17.93
CA HIS A 81 -14.51 7.37 18.45
C HIS A 81 -13.11 7.90 18.73
N HIS A 82 -12.54 8.65 17.78
CA HIS A 82 -11.17 9.17 17.91
C HIS A 82 -11.05 10.11 19.11
N ILE A 83 -11.94 11.11 19.19
CA ILE A 83 -11.94 12.08 20.31
C ILE A 83 -12.08 11.37 21.65
N LYS A 84 -12.98 10.39 21.74
CA LYS A 84 -13.23 9.64 22.97
C LYS A 84 -12.05 8.76 23.38
N THR A 85 -11.35 8.15 22.41
CA THR A 85 -10.34 7.11 22.68
C THR A 85 -8.94 7.68 22.76
N TYR A 86 -8.60 8.62 21.87
CA TYR A 86 -7.25 9.13 21.66
C TYR A 86 -7.10 10.63 21.99
N GLY A 87 -8.23 11.35 22.19
CA GLY A 87 -8.23 12.77 22.46
C GLY A 87 -8.28 13.65 21.20
N PRO A 88 -8.08 14.97 21.37
CA PRO A 88 -8.16 15.92 20.28
C PRO A 88 -7.10 15.67 19.19
N HIS A 89 -7.48 15.84 17.93
CA HIS A 89 -6.58 15.62 16.76
C HIS A 89 -5.29 16.47 16.80
N LYS A 90 -5.29 17.62 17.49
CA LYS A 90 -4.08 18.44 17.68
C LYS A 90 -3.06 17.79 18.62
N GLU A 91 -3.48 16.86 19.48
CA GLU A 91 -2.66 16.15 20.44
C GLU A 91 -2.29 14.77 19.94
N PHE A 92 -3.26 14.09 19.30
CA PHE A 92 -3.08 12.78 18.68
C PHE A 92 -3.80 12.75 17.33
N GLY A 93 -3.03 12.79 16.25
CA GLY A 93 -3.55 12.72 14.87
C GLY A 93 -3.23 11.37 14.22
N TYR A 94 -3.62 11.23 12.95
CA TYR A 94 -3.41 9.95 12.25
C TYR A 94 -1.95 9.50 12.21
N LYS A 95 -1.01 10.43 12.03
CA LYS A 95 0.43 10.13 12.02
C LYS A 95 0.94 9.45 13.30
N ASP A 96 0.24 9.67 14.41
CA ASP A 96 0.64 9.18 15.73
C ASP A 96 0.33 7.67 15.88
N PHE A 97 -0.47 7.10 14.98
CA PHE A 97 -0.66 5.65 14.85
C PHE A 97 0.54 4.94 14.20
N ILE A 98 1.37 5.64 13.43
CA ILE A 98 2.47 5.01 12.67
C ILE A 98 3.44 4.26 13.60
N PRO A 99 3.92 4.83 14.73
CA PRO A 99 4.80 4.09 15.64
C PRO A 99 4.14 2.87 16.31
N MET A 100 2.80 2.84 16.32
CA MET A 100 2.02 1.73 16.87
C MET A 100 1.82 0.60 15.84
N PHE A 101 1.95 0.90 14.55
CA PHE A 101 1.92 -0.09 13.47
C PHE A 101 3.25 -0.81 13.38
N LYS A 102 3.42 -1.90 14.13
CA LYS A 102 4.69 -2.62 14.29
C LYS A 102 4.82 -3.87 13.42
N ALA A 103 3.69 -4.39 12.93
CA ALA A 103 3.62 -5.64 12.14
C ALA A 103 4.32 -6.84 12.81
N GLU A 104 4.21 -6.95 14.14
CA GLU A 104 4.94 -7.95 14.95
C GLU A 104 4.60 -9.39 14.59
N LYS A 105 3.35 -9.61 14.14
CA LYS A 105 2.86 -10.94 13.75
C LYS A 105 2.88 -11.16 12.24
N PHE A 106 3.53 -10.27 11.48
CA PHE A 106 3.63 -10.41 10.05
C PHE A 106 4.76 -11.38 9.70
N ASP A 107 4.39 -12.58 9.30
CA ASP A 107 5.27 -13.58 8.68
C ASP A 107 4.85 -13.75 7.22
N PRO A 108 5.60 -13.22 6.25
CA PRO A 108 5.24 -13.30 4.84
C PRO A 108 5.27 -14.74 4.30
N GLU A 109 6.11 -15.62 4.86
CA GLU A 109 6.20 -17.02 4.43
C GLU A 109 4.95 -17.79 4.92
N GLU A 110 4.51 -17.58 6.16
CA GLU A 110 3.28 -18.16 6.71
C GLU A 110 2.07 -17.66 5.90
N TRP A 111 1.98 -16.35 5.64
CA TRP A 111 0.89 -15.80 4.86
C TRP A 111 0.82 -16.38 3.45
N ALA A 112 1.95 -16.43 2.75
CA ALA A 112 2.00 -16.97 1.40
C ALA A 112 1.63 -18.47 1.37
N GLN A 113 2.03 -19.24 2.39
CA GLN A 113 1.63 -20.63 2.52
C GLN A 113 0.13 -20.77 2.75
N LEU A 114 -0.43 -19.97 3.66
CA LEU A 114 -1.87 -19.96 3.94
C LEU A 114 -2.69 -19.62 2.68
N PHE A 115 -2.25 -18.65 1.88
CA PHE A 115 -2.92 -18.29 0.63
C PHE A 115 -2.90 -19.44 -0.39
N LYS A 116 -1.76 -20.10 -0.51
CA LYS A 116 -1.62 -21.28 -1.37
C LYS A 116 -2.53 -22.43 -0.92
N ASP A 117 -2.53 -22.73 0.37
CA ASP A 117 -3.35 -23.80 0.96
C ASP A 117 -4.85 -23.51 0.82
N ALA A 118 -5.25 -22.24 0.88
CA ALA A 118 -6.62 -21.79 0.59
C ALA A 118 -6.99 -21.90 -0.90
N GLY A 119 -6.04 -22.21 -1.78
CA GLY A 119 -6.26 -22.31 -3.23
C GLY A 119 -6.21 -20.98 -3.98
N ALA A 120 -5.70 -19.91 -3.36
CA ALA A 120 -5.54 -18.64 -4.04
C ALA A 120 -4.49 -18.73 -5.14
N ARG A 121 -4.78 -18.08 -6.28
CA ARG A 121 -3.94 -18.07 -7.47
C ARG A 121 -3.27 -16.71 -7.69
N TYR A 122 -3.69 -15.70 -6.96
CA TYR A 122 -3.07 -14.39 -6.93
C TYR A 122 -3.42 -13.67 -5.62
N VAL A 123 -2.62 -12.69 -5.26
CA VAL A 123 -2.85 -11.80 -4.10
C VAL A 123 -2.69 -10.36 -4.53
N VAL A 124 -3.56 -9.50 -3.99
CA VAL A 124 -3.56 -8.05 -4.24
C VAL A 124 -3.46 -7.32 -2.90
N PRO A 125 -2.25 -7.11 -2.39
CA PRO A 125 -2.07 -6.31 -1.17
C PRO A 125 -2.15 -4.81 -1.49
N VAL A 126 -2.60 -4.02 -0.50
CA VAL A 126 -2.51 -2.56 -0.57
C VAL A 126 -1.04 -2.14 -0.54
N ALA A 127 -0.60 -1.46 -1.59
CA ALA A 127 0.73 -0.85 -1.64
C ALA A 127 0.74 0.52 -0.95
N GLU A 128 -0.27 1.33 -1.22
CA GLU A 128 -0.52 2.64 -0.64
C GLU A 128 -2.03 2.91 -0.69
N HIS A 129 -2.62 3.31 0.42
CA HIS A 129 -4.03 3.68 0.46
C HIS A 129 -4.18 5.20 0.42
N HIS A 130 -5.41 5.72 0.58
CA HIS A 130 -5.66 7.17 0.56
C HIS A 130 -5.00 7.93 1.73
N ASP A 131 -4.42 7.23 2.71
CA ASP A 131 -3.61 7.82 3.78
C ASP A 131 -2.20 8.22 3.32
N GLY A 132 -1.80 7.80 2.13
CA GLY A 132 -0.49 8.09 1.55
C GLY A 132 0.66 7.31 2.21
N PHE A 133 0.37 6.38 3.13
CA PHE A 133 1.40 5.58 3.76
C PHE A 133 1.77 4.38 2.90
N GLN A 134 3.01 4.37 2.43
CA GLN A 134 3.52 3.34 1.54
C GLN A 134 3.95 2.09 2.33
N MET A 135 3.39 0.94 1.99
CA MET A 135 3.70 -0.34 2.62
C MET A 135 4.99 -0.98 2.10
N TYR A 136 5.73 -0.28 1.25
CA TYR A 136 6.97 -0.71 0.60
C TYR A 136 8.10 0.29 0.82
N LYS A 137 9.33 -0.15 0.59
CA LYS A 137 10.51 0.72 0.59
C LYS A 137 10.44 1.69 -0.60
N SER A 138 10.42 2.98 -0.32
CA SER A 138 10.38 4.04 -1.32
C SER A 138 11.53 5.02 -1.11
N GLU A 139 12.14 5.45 -2.21
CA GLU A 139 13.11 6.55 -2.22
C GLU A 139 12.45 7.92 -2.46
N LEU A 140 11.15 7.92 -2.83
CA LEU A 140 10.39 9.12 -3.17
C LEU A 140 9.79 9.81 -1.96
N SER A 141 9.50 9.04 -0.91
CA SER A 141 8.87 9.51 0.31
C SER A 141 9.43 8.78 1.52
N ARG A 142 9.61 9.50 2.61
CA ARG A 142 9.93 8.90 3.92
C ARG A 142 8.70 8.37 4.65
N PHE A 143 7.51 8.67 4.15
CA PHE A 143 6.23 8.23 4.70
C PHE A 143 5.91 6.81 4.24
N ASN A 144 6.74 5.88 4.69
CA ASN A 144 6.67 4.47 4.27
C ASN A 144 7.05 3.50 5.40
N ALA A 145 6.65 2.24 5.25
CA ALA A 145 6.81 1.18 6.25
C ALA A 145 8.29 0.78 6.49
N PHE A 146 9.19 1.06 5.54
CA PHE A 146 10.62 0.81 5.71
C PHE A 146 11.30 1.86 6.60
N GLU A 147 10.89 3.13 6.47
CA GLU A 147 11.46 4.24 7.25
C GLU A 147 10.73 4.46 8.58
N MET A 148 9.46 4.09 8.68
CA MET A 148 8.58 4.36 9.82
C MET A 148 7.83 3.10 10.24
N GLY A 149 7.21 3.12 11.42
CA GLY A 149 6.40 2.00 11.91
C GLY A 149 7.19 0.71 12.01
N PRO A 150 6.87 -0.32 11.22
CA PRO A 150 7.46 -1.66 11.34
C PRO A 150 8.94 -1.74 10.94
N LYS A 151 9.47 -0.73 10.24
CA LYS A 151 10.85 -0.70 9.72
C LYS A 151 11.14 -1.88 8.77
N ARG A 152 10.16 -2.24 7.95
CA ARG A 152 10.21 -3.38 7.01
C ARG A 152 9.65 -2.98 5.65
N ASP A 153 10.19 -3.57 4.60
CA ASP A 153 9.59 -3.55 3.27
C ASP A 153 8.49 -4.61 3.19
N VAL A 154 7.35 -4.33 3.83
CA VAL A 154 6.25 -5.28 4.00
C VAL A 154 5.79 -5.86 2.68
N LEU A 155 5.60 -5.01 1.68
CA LEU A 155 5.14 -5.44 0.36
C LEU A 155 6.20 -6.24 -0.39
N GLY A 156 7.47 -5.80 -0.35
CA GLY A 156 8.57 -6.51 -0.99
C GLY A 156 8.86 -7.87 -0.35
N GLU A 157 8.71 -7.99 0.98
CA GLU A 157 8.83 -9.26 1.68
C GLU A 157 7.71 -10.23 1.29
N LEU A 158 6.45 -9.76 1.27
CA LEU A 158 5.31 -10.58 0.85
C LEU A 158 5.43 -11.04 -0.61
N LYS A 159 5.82 -10.13 -1.51
CA LYS A 159 6.07 -10.46 -2.92
C LYS A 159 7.04 -11.63 -3.04
N LYS A 160 8.20 -11.55 -2.39
CA LYS A 160 9.23 -12.60 -2.42
C LYS A 160 8.71 -13.94 -1.90
N ALA A 161 7.91 -13.92 -0.85
CA ALA A 161 7.34 -15.13 -0.25
C ALA A 161 6.29 -15.79 -1.16
N VAL A 162 5.46 -14.99 -1.82
CA VAL A 162 4.44 -15.48 -2.77
C VAL A 162 5.12 -16.06 -4.02
N GLU A 163 6.09 -15.35 -4.60
CA GLU A 163 6.81 -15.79 -5.80
C GLU A 163 7.56 -17.13 -5.64
N LYS A 164 7.95 -17.51 -4.42
CA LYS A 164 8.54 -18.81 -4.13
C LYS A 164 7.56 -19.99 -4.20
N ARG A 165 6.26 -19.69 -4.25
CA ARG A 165 5.20 -20.70 -4.15
C ARG A 165 4.44 -20.91 -5.46
N ASP A 166 4.89 -20.29 -6.53
CA ASP A 166 4.39 -20.51 -7.90
C ASP A 166 4.65 -21.93 -8.42
#